data_4ac537b3c6b473dc381ee7d254fb07f4
#
_entry.id   4ac537b3c6b473dc381ee7d254fb07f4
#
_cell.length_a   1.000
_cell.length_b   1.000
_cell.length_c   1.000
_cell.angle_alpha   90.00
_cell.angle_beta   90.00
_cell.angle_gamma   90.00
#
_symmetry.space_group_name_H-M   'P 1'
#
loop_
_entity.id
_entity.type
_entity.pdbx_description
1 polymer ?
#
loop_
_entity_poly.entity_id
_entity_poly.type
_entity_poly.pdbx_seq_one_letter_code
_entity_poly.pdbx_strand_id
1 'polypeptide(L)'
;SLARYPIRGTFKRFRREDHNAIEDALDRLNIRDLEKTQFHELSGGQRQRVLLAQGLAQQSNVLLLDEPITGLDIVSRNTILDMINDEVREGRTVIFSSHNLHDASRSDQVLLLKTIPICYGPPDEVLTEINLRAAFGEHHIRVGEKLLIDDPHHDHSVTHEEQKIRTF
;
A
#
# COMPACT_ATOMS: atom_id res chain seq x y z
N SER A 1 2.34 -8.01 19.94
CA SER A 1 3.00 -7.46 21.14
C SER A 1 4.44 -7.00 20.92
N LEU A 2 5.17 -7.57 19.96
CA LEU A 2 6.57 -7.17 19.66
C LEU A 2 6.72 -5.73 19.15
N ALA A 3 5.67 -5.16 18.58
CA ALA A 3 5.69 -3.80 18.00
C ALA A 3 6.09 -2.69 18.97
N ARG A 4 5.81 -2.86 20.25
CA ARG A 4 6.11 -1.85 21.30
C ARG A 4 7.49 -1.99 21.95
N TYR A 5 8.25 -3.06 21.67
CA TYR A 5 9.59 -3.24 22.23
C TYR A 5 10.59 -2.13 21.90
N PRO A 6 10.62 -1.57 20.66
CA PRO A 6 11.55 -0.47 20.34
C PRO A 6 11.37 0.74 21.27
N ILE A 7 10.14 1.00 21.74
CA ILE A 7 9.82 2.15 22.58
C ILE A 7 10.14 1.85 24.06
N ARG A 8 9.97 0.60 24.50
CA ARG A 8 10.04 0.22 25.92
C ARG A 8 11.36 -0.47 26.31
N GLY A 9 12.06 -1.07 25.36
CA GLY A 9 13.19 -1.97 25.61
C GLY A 9 12.76 -3.37 26.06
N THR A 10 13.67 -4.33 25.88
CA THR A 10 13.41 -5.79 25.88
C THR A 10 12.90 -6.36 27.22
N PHE A 11 13.12 -5.68 28.36
CA PHE A 11 12.82 -6.20 29.69
C PHE A 11 11.72 -5.46 30.46
N LYS A 12 11.06 -4.44 29.85
CA LYS A 12 9.99 -3.71 30.55
C LYS A 12 8.63 -4.35 30.25
N ARG A 13 7.81 -4.51 31.28
CA ARG A 13 6.42 -4.96 31.14
C ARG A 13 5.61 -3.96 30.33
N PHE A 14 4.73 -4.47 29.48
CA PHE A 14 3.73 -3.66 28.76
C PHE A 14 2.83 -2.96 29.78
N ARG A 15 2.55 -1.70 29.53
CA ARG A 15 1.61 -0.89 30.29
C ARG A 15 0.24 -0.92 29.61
N ARG A 16 -0.75 -0.37 30.28
CA ARG A 16 -2.12 -0.25 29.73
C ARG A 16 -2.14 0.51 28.42
N GLU A 17 -1.33 1.56 28.30
CA GLU A 17 -1.18 2.34 27.05
C GLU A 17 -0.69 1.49 25.88
N ASP A 18 0.23 0.56 26.14
CA ASP A 18 0.76 -0.33 25.09
C ASP A 18 -0.32 -1.32 24.62
N HIS A 19 -1.13 -1.83 25.55
CA HIS A 19 -2.26 -2.69 25.22
C HIS A 19 -3.32 -1.93 24.39
N ASN A 20 -3.68 -0.72 24.82
CA ASN A 20 -4.64 0.11 24.09
C ASN A 20 -4.15 0.40 22.65
N ALA A 21 -2.85 0.73 22.46
CA ALA A 21 -2.29 0.97 21.14
C ALA A 21 -2.33 -0.28 20.23
N ILE A 22 -2.14 -1.46 20.80
CA ILE A 22 -2.24 -2.73 20.07
C ILE A 22 -3.71 -3.00 19.70
N GLU A 23 -4.63 -2.85 20.64
CA GLU A 23 -6.06 -3.07 20.41
C GLU A 23 -6.61 -2.11 19.34
N ASP A 24 -6.28 -0.82 19.40
CA ASP A 24 -6.64 0.18 18.41
C ASP A 24 -6.12 -0.20 17.01
N ALA A 25 -4.86 -0.62 16.92
CA ALA A 25 -4.28 -1.05 15.65
C ALA A 25 -4.98 -2.30 15.07
N LEU A 26 -5.39 -3.25 15.90
CA LEU A 26 -6.13 -4.44 15.47
C LEU A 26 -7.54 -4.07 14.96
N ASP A 27 -8.21 -3.14 15.62
CA ASP A 27 -9.56 -2.67 15.25
C ASP A 27 -9.53 -1.90 13.93
N ARG A 28 -8.60 -0.96 13.75
CA ARG A 28 -8.44 -0.17 12.51
C ARG A 28 -8.21 -1.04 11.28
N LEU A 29 -7.59 -2.19 11.45
CA LEU A 29 -7.31 -3.13 10.35
C LEU A 29 -8.28 -4.31 10.28
N ASN A 30 -9.35 -4.33 11.10
CA ASN A 30 -10.35 -5.39 11.14
C ASN A 30 -9.72 -6.78 11.28
N ILE A 31 -8.81 -6.96 12.28
CA ILE A 31 -8.10 -8.21 12.53
C ILE A 31 -8.11 -8.63 14.01
N ARG A 32 -9.01 -8.08 14.80
CA ARG A 32 -9.14 -8.43 16.23
C ARG A 32 -9.47 -9.92 16.44
N ASP A 33 -10.27 -10.48 15.55
CA ASP A 33 -10.62 -11.91 15.52
C ASP A 33 -9.41 -12.83 15.28
N LEU A 34 -8.35 -12.30 14.67
CA LEU A 34 -7.12 -13.02 14.35
C LEU A 34 -6.07 -13.00 15.47
N GLU A 35 -6.33 -12.35 16.61
CA GLU A 35 -5.34 -12.14 17.69
C GLU A 35 -4.69 -13.44 18.19
N LYS A 36 -5.44 -14.55 18.18
CA LYS A 36 -4.99 -15.87 18.63
C LYS A 36 -4.54 -16.79 17.51
N THR A 37 -4.69 -16.37 16.25
CA THR A 37 -4.32 -17.17 15.08
C THR A 37 -2.81 -17.11 14.87
N GLN A 38 -2.21 -18.24 14.52
CA GLN A 38 -0.78 -18.29 14.25
C GLN A 38 -0.48 -17.64 12.90
N PHE A 39 0.62 -16.88 12.82
CA PHE A 39 0.96 -16.08 11.63
C PHE A 39 1.03 -16.90 10.33
N HIS A 40 1.47 -18.15 10.40
CA HIS A 40 1.57 -19.04 9.24
C HIS A 40 0.21 -19.54 8.72
N GLU A 41 -0.84 -19.50 9.55
CA GLU A 41 -2.21 -19.89 9.18
C GLU A 41 -2.98 -18.77 8.49
N LEU A 42 -2.45 -17.53 8.53
CA LEU A 42 -3.08 -16.36 7.95
C LEU A 42 -2.96 -16.35 6.42
N SER A 43 -4.01 -15.85 5.74
CA SER A 43 -3.95 -15.52 4.31
C SER A 43 -2.95 -14.40 4.03
N GLY A 44 -2.56 -14.18 2.76
CA GLY A 44 -1.67 -13.09 2.36
C GLY A 44 -2.15 -11.72 2.83
N GLY A 45 -3.41 -11.39 2.57
CA GLY A 45 -4.00 -10.12 3.00
C GLY A 45 -4.13 -9.98 4.52
N GLN A 46 -4.40 -11.07 5.24
CA GLN A 46 -4.41 -11.07 6.70
C GLN A 46 -3.00 -10.83 7.27
N ARG A 47 -1.98 -11.47 6.71
CA ARG A 47 -0.57 -11.24 7.10
C ARG A 47 -0.17 -9.79 6.90
N GLN A 48 -0.52 -9.22 5.74
CA GLN A 48 -0.23 -7.82 5.44
C GLN A 48 -0.87 -6.88 6.47
N ARG A 49 -2.14 -7.08 6.80
CA ARG A 49 -2.84 -6.29 7.84
C ARG A 49 -2.20 -6.46 9.22
N VAL A 50 -1.75 -7.64 9.58
CA VAL A 50 -1.02 -7.88 10.86
C VAL A 50 0.31 -7.12 10.89
N LEU A 51 1.07 -7.10 9.79
CA LEU A 51 2.33 -6.33 9.70
C LEU A 51 2.07 -4.82 9.81
N LEU A 52 1.03 -4.33 9.16
CA LEU A 52 0.61 -2.93 9.28
C LEU A 52 0.17 -2.57 10.70
N ALA A 53 -0.58 -3.46 11.38
CA ALA A 53 -0.95 -3.27 12.79
C ALA A 53 0.27 -3.16 13.70
N GLN A 54 1.36 -3.88 13.42
CA GLN A 54 2.60 -3.74 14.15
C GLN A 54 3.23 -2.34 13.99
N GLY A 55 3.18 -1.78 12.77
CA GLY A 55 3.63 -0.42 12.50
C GLY A 55 2.78 0.62 13.22
N LEU A 56 1.46 0.52 13.13
CA LEU A 56 0.50 1.42 13.79
C LEU A 56 0.67 1.42 15.31
N ALA A 57 0.80 0.24 15.92
CA ALA A 57 0.96 0.11 17.37
C ALA A 57 2.23 0.80 17.90
N GLN A 58 3.20 1.15 17.05
CA GLN A 58 4.37 1.95 17.43
C GLN A 58 4.00 3.42 17.69
N GLN A 59 2.90 3.91 17.12
CA GLN A 59 2.44 5.29 17.26
C GLN A 59 3.52 6.31 16.86
N SER A 60 4.28 6.02 15.81
CA SER A 60 5.30 6.94 15.27
C SER A 60 4.64 8.07 14.48
N ASN A 61 5.30 9.25 14.43
CA ASN A 61 4.82 10.37 13.62
C ASN A 61 4.97 10.14 12.10
N VAL A 62 5.83 9.21 11.72
CA VAL A 62 6.08 8.84 10.32
C VAL A 62 5.91 7.34 10.17
N LEU A 63 5.10 6.92 9.21
CA LEU A 63 4.87 5.53 8.85
C LEU A 63 5.45 5.29 7.45
N LEU A 64 6.35 4.31 7.34
CA LEU A 64 6.95 3.89 6.07
C LEU A 64 6.40 2.53 5.70
N LEU A 65 5.81 2.41 4.52
CA LEU A 65 5.15 1.21 4.03
C LEU A 65 5.72 0.82 2.67
N ASP A 66 6.15 -0.42 2.55
CA ASP A 66 6.64 -0.97 1.29
C ASP A 66 5.54 -1.81 0.64
N GLU A 67 5.05 -1.36 -0.51
CA GLU A 67 3.97 -1.97 -1.30
C GLU A 67 2.76 -2.48 -0.46
N PRO A 68 2.16 -1.66 0.40
CA PRO A 68 1.21 -2.12 1.42
C PRO A 68 -0.08 -2.69 0.85
N ILE A 69 -0.41 -2.42 -0.40
CA ILE A 69 -1.70 -2.77 -1.05
C ILE A 69 -1.53 -3.67 -2.29
N THR A 70 -0.30 -4.05 -2.63
CA THR A 70 -0.02 -4.89 -3.79
C THR A 70 -0.52 -6.32 -3.60
N GLY A 71 -1.18 -6.88 -4.63
CA GLY A 71 -1.66 -8.26 -4.63
C GLY A 71 -2.82 -8.56 -3.67
N LEU A 72 -3.49 -7.53 -3.13
CA LEU A 72 -4.61 -7.68 -2.23
C LEU A 72 -5.96 -7.69 -2.95
N ASP A 73 -6.91 -8.40 -2.36
CA ASP A 73 -8.31 -8.29 -2.74
C ASP A 73 -8.88 -6.88 -2.44
N ILE A 74 -9.98 -6.54 -3.08
CA ILE A 74 -10.60 -5.20 -2.99
C ILE A 74 -10.91 -4.80 -1.54
N VAL A 75 -11.39 -5.73 -0.71
CA VAL A 75 -11.78 -5.44 0.67
C VAL A 75 -10.55 -5.13 1.51
N SER A 76 -9.52 -5.98 1.44
CA SER A 76 -8.25 -5.77 2.16
C SER A 76 -7.56 -4.49 1.72
N ARG A 77 -7.57 -4.19 0.41
CA ARG A 77 -7.03 -2.95 -0.15
C ARG A 77 -7.72 -1.71 0.43
N ASN A 78 -9.06 -1.69 0.42
CA ASN A 78 -9.83 -0.56 0.93
C ASN A 78 -9.57 -0.35 2.42
N THR A 79 -9.55 -1.41 3.22
CA THR A 79 -9.23 -1.31 4.66
C THR A 79 -7.88 -0.63 4.90
N ILE A 80 -6.86 -0.95 4.09
CA ILE A 80 -5.53 -0.34 4.24
C ILE A 80 -5.53 1.12 3.78
N LEU A 81 -6.21 1.44 2.69
CA LEU A 81 -6.32 2.82 2.23
C LEU A 81 -7.09 3.71 3.22
N ASP A 82 -8.15 3.20 3.81
CA ASP A 82 -8.91 3.91 4.86
C ASP A 82 -8.01 4.16 6.07
N MET A 83 -7.26 3.16 6.51
CA MET A 83 -6.27 3.31 7.59
C MET A 83 -5.22 4.38 7.27
N ILE A 84 -4.65 4.39 6.05
CA ILE A 84 -3.68 5.42 5.62
C ILE A 84 -4.31 6.81 5.70
N ASN A 85 -5.53 6.97 5.20
CA ASN A 85 -6.24 8.24 5.24
C ASN A 85 -6.50 8.71 6.67
N ASP A 86 -6.84 7.81 7.58
CA ASP A 86 -7.09 8.15 8.99
C ASP A 86 -5.79 8.58 9.69
N GLU A 87 -4.66 7.91 9.43
CA GLU A 87 -3.35 8.30 9.94
C GLU A 87 -2.97 9.73 9.50
N VAL A 88 -3.19 10.06 8.22
CA VAL A 88 -2.94 11.40 7.68
C VAL A 88 -3.86 12.43 8.33
N ARG A 89 -5.15 12.13 8.52
CA ARG A 89 -6.10 13.02 9.20
C ARG A 89 -5.74 13.27 10.65
N GLU A 90 -5.11 12.30 11.32
CA GLU A 90 -4.58 12.43 12.68
C GLU A 90 -3.27 13.25 12.73
N GLY A 91 -2.77 13.73 11.58
CA GLY A 91 -1.57 14.57 11.47
C GLY A 91 -0.26 13.79 11.38
N ARG A 92 -0.31 12.50 11.06
CA ARG A 92 0.88 11.69 10.82
C ARG A 92 1.29 11.76 9.36
N THR A 93 2.56 11.53 9.09
CA THR A 93 3.08 11.40 7.73
C THR A 93 3.12 9.94 7.34
N VAL A 94 2.48 9.59 6.23
CA VAL A 94 2.54 8.24 5.66
C VAL A 94 3.28 8.30 4.33
N ILE A 95 4.33 7.50 4.20
CA ILE A 95 5.09 7.33 2.97
C ILE A 95 4.96 5.87 2.56
N PHE A 96 4.48 5.61 1.35
CA PHE A 96 4.37 4.24 0.86
C PHE A 96 4.90 4.12 -0.57
N SER A 97 5.52 2.97 -0.88
CA SER A 97 5.87 2.62 -2.25
C SER A 97 4.67 1.99 -2.96
N SER A 98 4.53 2.28 -4.24
CA SER A 98 3.57 1.62 -5.12
C SER A 98 4.05 1.69 -6.56
N HIS A 99 3.76 0.66 -7.34
CA HIS A 99 3.93 0.68 -8.79
C HIS A 99 2.60 1.02 -9.51
N ASN A 100 1.52 1.25 -8.77
CA ASN A 100 0.21 1.56 -9.31
C ASN A 100 0.00 3.07 -9.38
N LEU A 101 -0.11 3.62 -10.58
CA LEU A 101 -0.33 5.05 -10.81
C LEU A 101 -1.62 5.58 -10.20
N HIS A 102 -2.66 4.75 -10.12
CA HIS A 102 -3.92 5.16 -9.49
C HIS A 102 -3.74 5.42 -7.99
N ASP A 103 -2.87 4.67 -7.31
CA ASP A 103 -2.58 4.92 -5.90
C ASP A 103 -1.74 6.19 -5.74
N ALA A 104 -0.74 6.37 -6.62
CA ALA A 104 0.08 7.57 -6.66
C ALA A 104 -0.74 8.84 -6.94
N SER A 105 -1.73 8.78 -7.87
CA SER A 105 -2.57 9.92 -8.21
C SER A 105 -3.50 10.40 -7.09
N ARG A 106 -3.64 9.62 -6.02
CA ARG A 106 -4.46 9.95 -4.83
C ARG A 106 -3.65 10.40 -3.64
N SER A 107 -2.33 10.49 -3.78
CA SER A 107 -1.43 10.98 -2.74
C SER A 107 -1.33 12.52 -2.80
N ASP A 108 -0.95 13.15 -1.68
CA ASP A 108 -0.68 14.59 -1.65
C ASP A 108 0.60 14.93 -2.44
N GLN A 109 1.60 14.06 -2.36
CA GLN A 109 2.89 14.21 -3.01
C GLN A 109 3.36 12.87 -3.59
N VAL A 110 4.05 12.93 -4.71
CA VAL A 110 4.64 11.78 -5.39
C VAL A 110 6.12 12.01 -5.59
N LEU A 111 6.92 11.01 -5.26
CA LEU A 111 8.33 10.92 -5.64
C LEU A 111 8.47 9.84 -6.69
N LEU A 112 8.79 10.21 -7.92
CA LEU A 112 9.04 9.26 -9.00
C LEU A 112 10.50 8.84 -8.99
N LEU A 113 10.71 7.55 -8.79
CA LEU A 113 12.04 6.93 -8.66
C LEU A 113 12.28 5.91 -9.77
N LYS A 114 13.54 5.88 -10.24
CA LYS A 114 14.12 4.75 -10.96
C LYS A 114 15.35 4.27 -10.17
N THR A 115 16.54 4.43 -10.68
CA THR A 115 17.79 4.27 -9.91
C THR A 115 18.13 5.56 -9.14
N ILE A 116 17.66 6.69 -9.65
CA ILE A 116 17.80 8.03 -9.08
C ILE A 116 16.41 8.68 -9.02
N PRO A 117 16.20 9.70 -8.17
CA PRO A 117 15.00 10.52 -8.22
C PRO A 117 14.86 11.20 -9.58
N ILE A 118 13.66 11.13 -10.18
CA ILE A 118 13.34 11.79 -11.45
C ILE A 118 12.65 13.11 -11.19
N CYS A 119 11.56 13.10 -10.42
CA CYS A 119 10.86 14.31 -10.00
C CYS A 119 10.09 14.06 -8.71
N TYR A 120 9.71 15.15 -8.04
CA TYR A 120 8.93 15.16 -6.80
C TYR A 120 7.97 16.34 -6.84
N GLY A 121 6.73 16.14 -6.41
CA GLY A 121 5.71 17.17 -6.35
C GLY A 121 4.29 16.60 -6.29
N PRO A 122 3.26 17.45 -6.50
CA PRO A 122 1.89 16.99 -6.64
C PRO A 122 1.71 15.98 -7.78
N PRO A 123 0.74 15.06 -7.67
CA PRO A 123 0.54 14.00 -8.68
C PRO A 123 0.37 14.51 -10.12
N ASP A 124 -0.34 15.59 -10.32
CA ASP A 124 -0.60 16.20 -11.64
C ASP A 124 0.67 16.75 -12.31
N GLU A 125 1.63 17.22 -11.53
CA GLU A 125 2.93 17.68 -12.03
C GLU A 125 3.92 16.53 -12.26
N VAL A 126 3.84 15.48 -11.45
CA VAL A 126 4.79 14.36 -11.47
C VAL A 126 4.37 13.26 -12.44
N LEU A 127 3.10 12.89 -12.46
CA LEU A 127 2.59 11.75 -13.27
C LEU A 127 2.32 12.15 -14.74
N THR A 128 3.22 12.92 -15.32
CA THR A 128 3.16 13.30 -16.73
C THR A 128 3.75 12.22 -17.62
N GLU A 129 3.32 12.19 -18.88
CA GLU A 129 3.85 11.24 -19.87
C GLU A 129 5.37 11.31 -19.99
N ILE A 130 5.94 12.52 -19.97
CA ILE A 130 7.39 12.74 -20.06
C ILE A 130 8.12 12.10 -18.88
N ASN A 131 7.65 12.33 -17.66
CA ASN A 131 8.27 11.81 -16.45
C ASN A 131 8.13 10.29 -16.37
N LEU A 132 6.95 9.76 -16.73
CA LEU A 132 6.68 8.33 -16.73
C LEU A 132 7.52 7.60 -17.80
N ARG A 133 7.75 8.20 -18.97
CA ARG A 133 8.69 7.67 -19.95
C ARG A 133 10.13 7.63 -19.42
N ALA A 134 10.55 8.68 -18.70
CA ALA A 134 11.88 8.71 -18.10
C ALA A 134 12.07 7.63 -17.03
N ALA A 135 11.02 7.35 -16.25
CA ALA A 135 11.02 6.33 -15.19
C ALA A 135 10.98 4.90 -15.75
N PHE A 136 10.00 4.62 -16.58
CA PHE A 136 9.61 3.26 -16.98
C PHE A 136 9.98 2.90 -18.42
N GLY A 137 10.48 3.86 -19.21
CA GLY A 137 10.77 3.66 -20.62
C GLY A 137 9.51 3.75 -21.48
N GLU A 138 9.55 3.08 -22.65
CA GLU A 138 8.42 3.13 -23.59
C GLU A 138 7.34 2.06 -23.32
N HIS A 139 7.48 1.28 -22.28
CA HIS A 139 6.57 0.18 -21.90
C HIS A 139 5.26 0.64 -21.25
N HIS A 140 4.92 1.92 -21.30
CA HIS A 140 3.63 2.40 -20.83
C HIS A 140 2.65 2.49 -21.99
N ILE A 141 1.52 1.85 -21.82
CA ILE A 141 0.42 1.88 -22.79
C ILE A 141 -0.54 3.00 -22.41
N ARG A 142 -0.79 3.91 -23.36
CA ARG A 142 -1.84 4.92 -23.24
C ARG A 142 -3.15 4.32 -23.73
N VAL A 143 -4.12 4.14 -22.82
CA VAL A 143 -5.48 3.72 -23.18
C VAL A 143 -6.44 4.88 -22.87
N GLY A 144 -6.82 5.63 -23.91
CA GLY A 144 -7.65 6.84 -23.77
C GLY A 144 -6.93 7.94 -22.99
N GLU A 145 -7.61 8.55 -22.01
CA GLU A 145 -7.02 9.55 -21.10
C GLU A 145 -6.29 8.92 -19.90
N LYS A 146 -6.29 7.58 -19.76
CA LYS A 146 -5.62 6.88 -18.66
C LYS A 146 -4.30 6.30 -19.11
N LEU A 147 -3.25 6.62 -18.36
CA LEU A 147 -1.95 5.97 -18.48
C LEU A 147 -2.00 4.62 -17.76
N LEU A 148 -1.73 3.53 -18.48
CA LEU A 148 -1.49 2.21 -17.92
C LEU A 148 -0.02 1.86 -18.08
N ILE A 149 0.62 1.40 -17.03
CA ILE A 149 1.94 0.78 -17.08
C ILE A 149 1.73 -0.72 -17.19
N ASP A 150 2.32 -1.33 -18.22
CA ASP A 150 2.35 -2.78 -18.36
C ASP A 150 3.44 -3.31 -17.41
N ASP A 151 3.04 -4.16 -16.47
CA ASP A 151 3.98 -4.81 -15.55
C ASP A 151 4.58 -6.03 -16.25
N PRO A 152 5.88 -6.04 -16.62
CA PRO A 152 6.50 -7.14 -17.33
C PRO A 152 6.57 -8.44 -16.51
N HIS A 153 6.15 -8.43 -15.24
CA HIS A 153 6.13 -9.60 -14.36
C HIS A 153 4.76 -10.29 -14.27
N HIS A 154 3.71 -9.73 -14.89
CA HIS A 154 2.43 -10.43 -15.06
C HIS A 154 2.38 -11.08 -16.44
N ASP A 155 2.74 -12.35 -16.47
CA ASP A 155 2.58 -13.22 -17.65
C ASP A 155 1.07 -13.48 -17.89
N HIS A 156 0.45 -12.60 -18.67
CA HIS A 156 -0.92 -12.78 -19.13
C HIS A 156 -0.91 -13.71 -20.35
N SER A 157 -0.96 -15.00 -20.10
CA SER A 157 -1.41 -15.97 -21.10
C SER A 157 -2.92 -15.75 -21.34
N VAL A 158 -3.26 -14.69 -22.07
CA VAL A 158 -4.61 -14.51 -22.60
C VAL A 158 -4.65 -15.11 -23.99
N THR A 159 -5.22 -16.29 -24.09
CA THR A 159 -5.66 -16.91 -25.33
C THR A 159 -6.62 -15.96 -26.06
N HIS A 160 -6.21 -15.54 -27.25
CA HIS A 160 -7.07 -14.86 -28.21
C HIS A 160 -8.19 -15.79 -28.66
N GLU A 161 -9.38 -15.65 -28.13
CA GLU A 161 -10.61 -16.05 -28.81
C GLU A 161 -11.14 -14.87 -29.60
N GLU A 162 -11.03 -14.99 -30.93
CA GLU A 162 -11.67 -14.11 -31.90
C GLU A 162 -13.19 -14.21 -31.76
N GLN A 163 -13.83 -13.20 -31.17
CA GLN A 163 -15.27 -13.03 -31.35
C GLN A 163 -15.56 -12.22 -32.61
N LYS A 164 -15.89 -12.94 -33.68
CA LYS A 164 -16.56 -12.39 -34.85
C LYS A 164 -17.90 -11.76 -34.45
N ILE A 165 -17.97 -10.44 -34.49
CA ILE A 165 -19.23 -9.73 -34.49
C ILE A 165 -19.88 -9.88 -35.85
N ARG A 166 -20.93 -10.67 -35.94
CA ARG A 166 -21.84 -10.67 -37.07
C ARG A 166 -22.85 -9.54 -36.87
N THR A 167 -22.81 -8.64 -37.87
CA THR A 167 -23.84 -7.61 -38.12
C THR A 167 -25.15 -8.29 -38.57
N PHE A 168 -26.24 -7.94 -37.94
CA PHE A 168 -27.59 -7.83 -38.52
C PHE A 168 -28.27 -6.61 -37.91
#